data_aecc5dfdcfa740a7fc95f10b536c245b
#
_entry.id   aecc5dfdcfa740a7fc95f10b536c245b
#
_cell.length_a   1.000
_cell.length_b   1.000
_cell.length_c   1.000
_cell.angle_alpha   90.00
_cell.angle_beta   90.00
_cell.angle_gamma   90.00
#
_symmetry.space_group_name_H-M   'P 1'
#
loop_
_entity.id
_entity.type
_entity.pdbx_description
1 polymer ?
#
loop_
_entity_poly.entity_id
_entity_poly.type
_entity_poly.pdbx_seq_one_letter_code
_entity_poly.pdbx_strand_id
1 'polypeptide(L)'
;MGATVRLAVLGPVEVVRGERPVPVPGPQLRCVLAVLASEAGRVVPVGRLAEALWDVPPATARGTVQVYVSRLRKLLDGPDVALVSTGGGYRLDIDPHHVDLHRFREAVARARAGAEVATRRRLLAEAL
;
A
#
# COMPACT_ATOMS: atom_id res chain seq x y z
N MET A 1 15.02 -1.23 20.28
CA MET A 1 14.09 -0.37 19.57
C MET A 1 13.99 -0.81 18.12
N GLY A 2 12.77 -0.94 17.61
CA GLY A 2 12.53 -1.31 16.22
C GLY A 2 12.82 -0.16 15.28
N ALA A 3 13.36 -0.48 14.11
CA ALA A 3 13.53 0.49 13.04
C ALA A 3 12.18 0.87 12.42
N THR A 4 12.06 2.08 11.90
CA THR A 4 10.89 2.52 11.14
C THR A 4 10.72 1.65 9.89
N VAL A 5 9.51 1.17 9.65
CA VAL A 5 9.18 0.39 8.47
C VAL A 5 8.53 1.28 7.43
N ARG A 6 9.06 1.23 6.22
CA ARG A 6 8.51 1.88 5.04
C ARG A 6 8.27 0.84 3.96
N LEU A 7 7.33 1.13 3.08
CA LEU A 7 6.98 0.24 1.98
C LEU A 7 7.25 0.91 0.64
N ALA A 8 7.96 0.21 -0.22
CA ALA A 8 8.16 0.59 -1.62
C ALA A 8 7.33 -0.34 -2.49
N VAL A 9 6.38 0.21 -3.24
CA VAL A 9 5.46 -0.55 -4.11
C VAL A 9 5.38 0.00 -5.53
N LEU A 10 6.00 1.15 -5.80
CA LEU A 10 6.01 1.75 -7.13
C LEU A 10 6.99 1.08 -8.10
N GLY A 11 8.06 0.51 -7.58
CA GLY A 11 9.01 -0.30 -8.32
C GLY A 11 8.97 -1.73 -7.81
N PRO A 12 10.10 -2.41 -7.67
CA PRO A 12 10.16 -3.69 -6.98
C PRO A 12 9.59 -3.55 -5.57
N VAL A 13 8.68 -4.46 -5.19
CA VAL A 13 8.02 -4.40 -3.89
C VAL A 13 9.03 -4.79 -2.80
N GLU A 14 9.27 -3.88 -1.88
CA GLU A 14 10.23 -4.04 -0.80
C GLU A 14 9.69 -3.51 0.52
N VAL A 15 10.09 -4.14 1.61
CA VAL A 15 9.95 -3.63 2.96
C VAL A 15 11.27 -2.93 3.30
N VAL A 16 11.23 -1.64 3.60
CA VAL A 16 12.43 -0.90 3.99
C VAL A 16 12.43 -0.74 5.50
N ARG A 17 13.38 -1.38 6.15
CA ARG A 17 13.50 -1.36 7.61
C ARG A 17 14.68 -0.46 7.99
N GLY A 18 14.37 0.70 8.55
CA GLY A 18 15.37 1.75 8.70
C GLY A 18 15.83 2.22 7.31
N GLU A 19 17.10 2.00 7.00
CA GLU A 19 17.67 2.29 5.67
C GLU A 19 17.92 1.03 4.85
N ARG A 20 17.54 -0.14 5.37
CA ARG A 20 17.83 -1.43 4.74
C ARG A 20 16.61 -1.95 3.98
N PRO A 21 16.68 -2.08 2.66
CA PRO A 21 15.63 -2.73 1.89
C PRO A 21 15.65 -4.24 2.11
N VAL A 22 14.49 -4.81 2.36
CA VAL A 22 14.29 -6.25 2.49
C VAL A 22 13.33 -6.68 1.39
N PRO A 23 13.78 -7.49 0.42
CA PRO A 23 12.89 -7.94 -0.65
C PRO A 23 11.78 -8.83 -0.11
N VAL A 24 10.60 -8.70 -0.69
CA VAL A 24 9.45 -9.56 -0.38
C VAL A 24 9.52 -10.78 -1.31
N PRO A 25 9.68 -11.99 -0.76
CA PRO A 25 9.87 -13.18 -1.60
C PRO A 25 8.59 -13.64 -2.27
N GLY A 26 8.64 -13.85 -3.57
CA GLY A 26 7.56 -14.41 -4.35
C GLY A 26 6.52 -13.39 -4.83
N PRO A 27 5.97 -13.59 -6.04
CA PRO A 27 5.02 -12.65 -6.63
C PRO A 27 3.69 -12.56 -5.86
N GLN A 28 3.26 -13.64 -5.21
CA GLN A 28 2.02 -13.67 -4.46
C GLN A 28 2.10 -12.79 -3.21
N LEU A 29 3.19 -12.89 -2.43
CA LEU A 29 3.40 -12.04 -1.26
C LEU A 29 3.50 -10.57 -1.66
N ARG A 30 4.21 -10.28 -2.77
CA ARG A 30 4.32 -8.92 -3.28
C ARG A 30 2.95 -8.36 -3.69
N CYS A 31 2.12 -9.18 -4.34
CA CYS A 31 0.77 -8.79 -4.73
C CYS A 31 -0.10 -8.45 -3.52
N VAL A 32 -0.14 -9.32 -2.51
CA VAL A 32 -0.93 -9.10 -1.30
C VAL A 32 -0.46 -7.82 -0.59
N LEU A 33 0.84 -7.65 -0.43
CA LEU A 33 1.39 -6.45 0.23
C LEU A 33 1.05 -5.18 -0.56
N ALA A 34 1.18 -5.21 -1.88
CA ALA A 34 0.87 -4.05 -2.72
C ALA A 34 -0.60 -3.64 -2.61
N VAL A 35 -1.53 -4.60 -2.61
CA VAL A 35 -2.96 -4.31 -2.44
C VAL A 35 -3.24 -3.71 -1.07
N LEU A 36 -2.71 -4.33 0.00
CA LEU A 36 -2.90 -3.82 1.36
C LEU A 36 -2.29 -2.44 1.55
N ALA A 37 -1.11 -2.21 1.01
CA ALA A 37 -0.42 -0.93 1.09
C ALA A 37 -1.15 0.18 0.32
N SER A 38 -1.73 -0.15 -0.85
CA SER A 38 -2.52 0.80 -1.63
C SER A 38 -3.78 1.27 -0.89
N GLU A 39 -4.27 0.45 0.03
CA GLU A 39 -5.45 0.70 0.86
C GLU A 39 -5.07 0.90 2.33
N ALA A 40 -3.90 1.45 2.60
CA ALA A 40 -3.39 1.64 3.97
C ALA A 40 -4.46 2.27 4.88
N GLY A 41 -4.69 1.66 6.04
CA GLY A 41 -5.68 2.09 7.02
C GLY A 41 -7.11 1.63 6.73
N ARG A 42 -7.35 0.93 5.62
CA ARG A 42 -8.68 0.44 5.24
C ARG A 42 -8.70 -1.08 5.26
N VAL A 43 -9.88 -1.63 5.55
CA VAL A 43 -10.09 -3.08 5.49
C VAL A 43 -10.18 -3.50 4.03
N VAL A 44 -9.33 -4.45 3.65
CA VAL A 44 -9.39 -5.11 2.33
C VAL A 44 -10.05 -6.47 2.54
N PRO A 45 -11.21 -6.72 1.92
CA PRO A 45 -11.88 -8.02 2.04
C PRO A 45 -11.03 -9.14 1.49
N VAL A 46 -11.14 -10.34 2.07
CA VAL A 46 -10.42 -11.54 1.60
C VAL A 46 -10.71 -11.82 0.12
N GLY A 47 -11.96 -11.64 -0.30
CA GLY A 47 -12.35 -11.83 -1.70
C GLY A 47 -11.59 -10.93 -2.66
N ARG A 48 -11.32 -9.69 -2.29
CA ARG A 48 -10.54 -8.76 -3.10
C ARG A 48 -9.08 -9.20 -3.23
N LEU A 49 -8.49 -9.70 -2.15
CA LEU A 49 -7.14 -10.27 -2.19
C LEU A 49 -7.09 -11.52 -3.06
N ALA A 50 -8.10 -12.37 -2.95
CA ALA A 50 -8.21 -13.57 -3.77
C ALA A 50 -8.34 -13.23 -5.26
N GLU A 51 -9.15 -12.25 -5.62
CA GLU A 51 -9.31 -11.77 -7.00
C GLU A 51 -8.01 -11.19 -7.57
N ALA A 52 -7.19 -10.58 -6.74
CA ALA A 52 -5.89 -10.06 -7.16
C ALA A 52 -4.87 -11.18 -7.42
N LEU A 53 -5.01 -12.32 -6.73
CA LEU A 53 -4.08 -13.45 -6.82
C LEU A 53 -4.46 -14.48 -7.88
N TRP A 54 -5.75 -14.66 -8.14
CA TRP A 54 -6.26 -15.68 -9.07
C TRP A 54 -7.33 -15.11 -9.99
N ASP A 55 -7.34 -15.57 -11.23
CA ASP A 55 -8.44 -15.30 -12.15
C ASP A 55 -9.74 -15.94 -11.64
N VAL A 56 -9.64 -17.22 -11.22
CA VAL A 56 -10.74 -17.94 -10.58
C VAL A 56 -10.23 -18.45 -9.23
N PRO A 57 -10.63 -17.83 -8.11
CA PRO A 57 -10.15 -18.24 -6.81
C PRO A 57 -10.56 -19.69 -6.47
N PRO A 58 -9.62 -20.52 -5.99
CA PRO A 58 -9.93 -21.87 -5.55
C PRO A 58 -10.72 -21.86 -4.23
N ALA A 59 -11.33 -22.99 -3.89
CA ALA A 59 -12.05 -23.13 -2.61
C ALA A 59 -11.14 -22.91 -1.40
N THR A 60 -9.82 -23.12 -1.56
CA THR A 60 -8.80 -22.94 -0.51
C THR A 60 -8.25 -21.52 -0.45
N ALA A 61 -8.78 -20.59 -1.24
CA ALA A 61 -8.23 -19.22 -1.35
C ALA A 61 -8.09 -18.53 -0.01
N ARG A 62 -9.10 -18.61 0.85
CA ARG A 62 -9.08 -17.96 2.18
C ARG A 62 -7.91 -18.45 3.04
N GLY A 63 -7.68 -19.75 3.08
CA GLY A 63 -6.56 -20.32 3.83
C GLY A 63 -5.21 -19.94 3.26
N THR A 64 -5.09 -19.88 1.94
CA THR A 64 -3.87 -19.46 1.27
C THR A 64 -3.56 -17.99 1.54
N VAL A 65 -4.55 -17.11 1.47
CA VAL A 65 -4.41 -15.70 1.83
C VAL A 65 -3.96 -15.55 3.27
N GLN A 66 -4.53 -16.34 4.18
CA GLN A 66 -4.15 -16.35 5.60
C GLN A 66 -2.66 -16.69 5.80
N VAL A 67 -2.15 -17.66 5.04
CA VAL A 67 -0.72 -18.03 5.07
C VAL A 67 0.15 -16.86 4.61
N TYR A 68 -0.23 -16.20 3.52
CA TYR A 68 0.50 -15.04 3.00
C TYR A 68 0.50 -13.88 4.00
N VAL A 69 -0.63 -13.60 4.62
CA VAL A 69 -0.74 -12.58 5.67
C VAL A 69 0.17 -12.90 6.86
N SER A 70 0.21 -14.16 7.28
CA SER A 70 1.09 -14.61 8.36
C SER A 70 2.56 -14.37 8.04
N ARG A 71 2.96 -14.65 6.79
CA ARG A 71 4.34 -14.40 6.33
C ARG A 71 4.65 -12.91 6.28
N LEU A 72 3.71 -12.10 5.79
CA LEU A 72 3.87 -10.65 5.74
C LEU A 72 4.02 -10.04 7.14
N ARG A 73 3.28 -10.53 8.14
CA ARG A 73 3.42 -10.07 9.51
C ARG A 73 4.84 -10.19 10.02
N LYS A 74 5.54 -11.26 9.66
CA LYS A 74 6.94 -11.46 10.06
C LYS A 74 7.87 -10.46 9.39
N LEU A 75 7.61 -10.12 8.12
CA LEU A 75 8.39 -9.14 7.38
C LEU A 75 8.14 -7.71 7.85
N LEU A 76 6.92 -7.43 8.30
CA LEU A 76 6.47 -6.10 8.71
C LEU A 76 6.66 -5.84 10.21
N ASP A 77 7.44 -6.65 10.91
CA ASP A 77 7.66 -6.50 12.34
C ASP A 77 8.30 -5.14 12.65
N GLY A 78 7.56 -4.28 13.32
CA GLY A 78 8.00 -2.94 13.68
C GLY A 78 6.97 -2.22 14.54
N PRO A 79 7.39 -1.16 15.28
CA PRO A 79 6.53 -0.47 16.25
C PRO A 79 5.45 0.40 15.60
N ASP A 80 5.63 0.78 14.33
CA ASP A 80 4.80 1.75 13.61
C ASP A 80 3.97 1.11 12.49
N VAL A 81 3.91 -0.20 12.44
CA VAL A 81 3.17 -0.96 11.44
C VAL A 81 2.47 -2.15 12.08
N ALA A 82 1.24 -2.42 11.67
CA ALA A 82 0.50 -3.59 12.11
C ALA A 82 -0.39 -4.10 10.98
N LEU A 83 -0.43 -5.42 10.83
CA LEU A 83 -1.34 -6.07 9.89
C LEU A 83 -2.42 -6.77 10.69
N VAL A 84 -3.61 -6.19 10.70
CA VAL A 84 -4.72 -6.54 11.58
C VAL A 84 -5.74 -7.39 10.84
N SER A 85 -6.15 -8.51 11.45
CA SER A 85 -7.28 -9.30 10.98
C SER A 85 -8.58 -8.69 11.50
N THR A 86 -9.56 -8.54 10.62
CA THR A 86 -10.90 -8.10 10.95
C THR A 86 -11.89 -9.19 10.52
N GLY A 87 -13.18 -9.02 10.84
CA GLY A 87 -14.19 -10.06 10.59
C GLY A 87 -14.32 -10.55 9.15
N GLY A 88 -13.95 -9.77 8.16
CA GLY A 88 -14.09 -10.16 6.76
C GLY A 88 -12.86 -9.88 5.91
N GLY A 89 -11.75 -9.44 6.52
CA GLY A 89 -10.57 -9.09 5.76
C GLY A 89 -9.38 -8.70 6.62
N TYR A 90 -8.51 -7.89 6.04
CA TYR A 90 -7.28 -7.45 6.68
C TYR A 90 -7.08 -5.95 6.48
N ARG A 91 -6.44 -5.32 7.45
CA ARG A 91 -6.12 -3.89 7.41
C ARG A 91 -4.64 -3.70 7.72
N LEU A 92 -3.95 -3.00 6.86
CA LEU A 92 -2.57 -2.62 7.10
C LEU A 92 -2.55 -1.24 7.75
N ASP A 93 -2.24 -1.20 9.03
CA ASP A 93 -2.12 0.04 9.78
C ASP A 93 -0.67 0.54 9.67
N ILE A 94 -0.47 1.51 8.83
CA ILE A 94 0.81 2.17 8.59
C ILE A 94 0.53 3.62 8.22
N ASP A 95 1.44 4.52 8.61
CA ASP A 95 1.36 5.89 8.15
C ASP A 95 1.43 5.91 6.61
N PRO A 96 0.45 6.51 5.90
CA PRO A 96 0.51 6.62 4.44
C PRO A 96 1.78 7.26 3.91
N HIS A 97 2.41 8.17 4.67
CA HIS A 97 3.70 8.78 4.28
C HIS A 97 4.85 7.78 4.28
N HIS A 98 4.70 6.63 4.94
CA HIS A 98 5.67 5.53 4.89
C HIS A 98 5.46 4.60 3.69
N VAL A 99 4.50 4.88 2.82
CA VAL A 99 4.25 4.13 1.58
C VAL A 99 4.52 5.07 0.41
N ASP A 100 5.44 4.72 -0.48
CA ASP A 100 5.85 5.56 -1.60
C ASP A 100 4.69 5.90 -2.56
N LEU A 101 3.76 4.98 -2.77
CA LEU A 101 2.58 5.20 -3.60
C LEU A 101 1.74 6.39 -3.09
N HIS A 102 1.51 6.48 -1.78
CA HIS A 102 0.71 7.55 -1.20
C HIS A 102 1.42 8.90 -1.27
N ARG A 103 2.74 8.93 -1.07
CA ARG A 103 3.54 10.14 -1.26
C ARG A 103 3.49 10.61 -2.72
N PHE A 104 3.56 9.67 -3.66
CA PHE A 104 3.45 9.97 -5.08
C PHE A 104 2.08 10.55 -5.42
N ARG A 105 0.99 9.92 -4.95
CA ARG A 105 -0.38 10.41 -5.17
C ARG A 105 -0.59 11.82 -4.61
N GLU A 106 -0.07 12.08 -3.42
CA GLU A 106 -0.14 13.39 -2.79
C GLU A 106 0.63 14.44 -3.60
N ALA A 107 1.83 14.11 -4.09
CA ALA A 107 2.62 15.00 -4.93
C ALA A 107 1.90 15.33 -6.24
N VAL A 108 1.26 14.34 -6.88
CA VAL A 108 0.47 14.55 -8.09
C VAL A 108 -0.73 15.45 -7.80
N ALA A 109 -1.43 15.24 -6.69
CA ALA A 109 -2.58 16.07 -6.31
C ALA A 109 -2.16 17.53 -6.09
N ARG A 110 -1.03 17.78 -5.42
CA ARG A 110 -0.49 19.13 -5.24
C ARG A 110 -0.08 19.78 -6.55
N ALA A 111 0.55 19.02 -7.45
CA ALA A 111 0.93 19.52 -8.76
C ALA A 111 -0.29 19.93 -9.60
N ARG A 112 -1.34 19.10 -9.58
CA ARG A 112 -2.61 19.40 -10.27
C ARG A 112 -3.28 20.64 -9.69
N ALA A 113 -3.34 20.76 -8.38
CA ALA A 113 -3.92 21.93 -7.70
C ALA A 113 -3.15 23.21 -8.05
N GLY A 114 -1.81 23.16 -8.07
CA GLY A 114 -0.97 24.26 -8.48
C GLY A 114 -1.18 24.66 -9.94
N ALA A 115 -1.30 23.69 -10.83
CA ALA A 115 -1.56 23.92 -12.25
C ALA A 115 -2.94 24.57 -12.48
N GLU A 116 -3.96 24.13 -11.75
CA GLU A 116 -5.31 24.71 -11.80
C GLU A 116 -5.31 26.17 -11.35
N VAL A 117 -4.63 26.48 -10.25
CA VAL A 117 -4.51 27.84 -9.72
C VAL A 117 -3.78 28.73 -10.74
N ALA A 118 -2.68 28.28 -11.30
CA ALA A 118 -1.93 29.03 -12.32
C ALA A 118 -2.75 29.30 -13.56
N THR A 119 -3.52 28.30 -14.04
CA THR A 119 -4.41 28.44 -15.19
C THR A 119 -5.51 29.46 -14.89
N ARG A 120 -6.12 29.36 -13.72
CA ARG A 120 -7.19 30.27 -13.31
C ARG A 120 -6.71 31.73 -13.23
N ARG A 121 -5.52 31.96 -12.67
CA ARG A 121 -4.89 33.29 -12.61
C ARG A 121 -4.62 33.86 -14.00
N ARG A 122 -4.11 33.03 -14.90
CA ARG A 122 -3.84 33.43 -16.27
C ARG A 122 -5.11 33.84 -17.01
N LEU A 123 -6.17 33.05 -16.92
CA LEU A 123 -7.45 33.34 -17.53
C LEU A 123 -8.07 34.65 -16.99
N LEU A 124 -7.95 34.91 -15.70
CA LEU A 124 -8.42 36.15 -15.10
C LEU A 124 -7.62 37.35 -15.59
N ALA A 125 -6.29 37.21 -15.73
CA ALA A 125 -5.46 38.27 -16.28
C ALA A 125 -5.79 38.60 -17.72
N GLU A 126 -6.11 37.60 -18.56
CA GLU A 126 -6.51 37.81 -19.96
C GLU A 126 -7.89 38.46 -20.05
N ALA A 127 -8.78 38.27 -19.08
CA ALA A 127 -10.10 38.86 -19.05
C ALA A 127 -10.11 40.35 -18.67
N LEU A 128 -9.03 40.82 -18.06
CA LEU A 128 -8.89 42.22 -17.64
C LEU A 128 -8.24 43.06 -18.73
#